data_d3a3927838a69e306463b148ca1a1257
#
_entry.id   d3a3927838a69e306463b148ca1a1257
#
_cell.length_a   1.000
_cell.length_b   1.000
_cell.length_c   1.000
_cell.angle_alpha   90.00
_cell.angle_beta   90.00
_cell.angle_gamma   90.00
#
_symmetry.space_group_name_H-M   'P 1'
#
loop_
_entity.id
_entity.type
_entity.pdbx_description
1 polymer ?
#
loop_
_entity_poly.entity_id
_entity_poly.type
_entity_poly.pdbx_seq_one_letter_code
_entity_poly.pdbx_strand_id
1 'polypeptide(L)'
;MDDKWPERGSAGPVGSGRALPRRKTRVAALAAAIALLAAAAPAAVIAAARGPATPRVPVLAWRSCDDGFQCATARVPLSYADPRGATIRIAVIRHRATDPARRLGTLFFNGGGPSAQIQGFVSGFGAFPAELRQRYDIVTFDPRGFGDSTLVRCFPTMAAENKLLAGMPPFPVGVRQDAMWERTWARFDARCAAHAGALIDHDTTADVARDMNLLRGAVRDPVLNYYGESYGTLLGATYANLFPATVGHMILDGNLNPVTWTNSAGALPSSVRENRDLAAAATMRDFLGLCGQTATSACAFSAGSPAATRAKWATLLRRLSRHPVAIGTPAQVYSYADVVTAVPLGSVAQWQQGAALMQQLWLASSGSGSRPAGTGTPASAAATAAPPAASATPPAAPYSGQEQQLAVVCSDGPNPRTQGAYPALARLAYARSGGFGLELTWQSEECADWPAAAGQDRYSGPWNRPTAGTILLFGNTGDPATPYQDSVALSRELAHARLLTIDGYGHTETNNPSACALDYALRYLLSGALPPAGTVCPQNATPFPGGQDADGPAA
;
A
#
# COMPACT_ATOMS: atom_id res chain seq x y z
N MET A 1 -34.80 30.63 -2.64
CA MET A 1 -34.00 31.65 -3.34
C MET A 1 -33.30 30.90 -4.46
N ASP A 2 -33.95 31.08 -5.60
CA ASP A 2 -33.61 30.45 -6.87
C ASP A 2 -32.40 31.16 -7.47
N ASP A 3 -31.41 30.38 -7.96
CA ASP A 3 -30.48 30.88 -8.94
C ASP A 3 -30.30 29.86 -10.05
N LYS A 4 -30.89 30.21 -11.19
CA LYS A 4 -30.89 29.50 -12.47
C LYS A 4 -29.55 29.75 -13.18
N TRP A 5 -28.96 28.69 -13.69
CA TRP A 5 -27.88 28.76 -14.67
C TRP A 5 -28.42 28.96 -16.08
N PRO A 6 -27.78 29.76 -16.95
CA PRO A 6 -28.24 29.99 -18.31
C PRO A 6 -27.84 28.86 -19.27
N GLU A 7 -28.81 28.44 -20.07
CA GLU A 7 -28.67 27.50 -21.17
C GLU A 7 -27.79 28.09 -22.29
N ARG A 8 -26.91 27.29 -22.85
CA ARG A 8 -26.14 27.64 -24.06
C ARG A 8 -26.91 27.25 -25.31
N GLY A 9 -27.09 28.23 -26.18
CA GLY A 9 -27.76 28.15 -27.45
C GLY A 9 -27.07 27.24 -28.46
N SER A 10 -27.91 26.65 -29.27
CA SER A 10 -27.63 25.83 -30.43
C SER A 10 -26.97 26.64 -31.56
N ALA A 11 -25.87 26.10 -32.12
CA ALA A 11 -25.32 26.56 -33.41
C ALA A 11 -25.58 25.49 -34.49
N GLY A 12 -26.22 25.89 -35.55
CA GLY A 12 -26.58 25.07 -36.70
C GLY A 12 -25.41 24.88 -37.71
N PRO A 13 -25.68 24.20 -38.82
CA PRO A 13 -24.66 23.62 -39.66
C PRO A 13 -24.20 24.50 -40.83
N VAL A 14 -22.94 24.47 -41.15
CA VAL A 14 -22.35 25.02 -42.40
C VAL A 14 -21.41 23.92 -42.92
N GLY A 15 -21.58 23.35 -44.07
CA GLY A 15 -21.56 23.92 -45.39
C GLY A 15 -20.39 23.27 -46.15
N SER A 16 -20.76 22.43 -47.10
CA SER A 16 -20.05 21.72 -48.19
C SER A 16 -18.77 22.32 -48.79
N GLY A 17 -17.78 21.43 -49.05
CA GLY A 17 -17.18 21.34 -50.36
C GLY A 17 -15.92 22.11 -50.65
N ARG A 18 -14.84 21.34 -50.88
CA ARG A 18 -13.98 21.52 -52.07
C ARG A 18 -12.96 20.36 -52.19
N ALA A 19 -13.06 19.65 -53.29
CA ALA A 19 -12.09 18.67 -53.76
C ALA A 19 -10.82 19.34 -54.28
N LEU A 20 -9.64 18.78 -54.00
CA LEU A 20 -8.36 19.14 -54.63
C LEU A 20 -7.86 18.00 -55.51
N PRO A 21 -7.16 18.27 -56.63
CA PRO A 21 -6.96 17.35 -57.72
C PRO A 21 -5.81 16.37 -57.52
N ARG A 22 -5.98 15.19 -58.08
CA ARG A 22 -4.95 14.15 -58.27
C ARG A 22 -3.87 14.61 -59.22
N ARG A 23 -2.59 14.69 -58.79
CA ARG A 23 -1.44 14.73 -59.68
C ARG A 23 -0.93 13.31 -59.95
N LYS A 24 -1.01 12.93 -61.20
CA LYS A 24 -0.32 11.78 -61.80
C LYS A 24 1.17 12.17 -61.96
N THR A 25 2.09 11.39 -61.40
CA THR A 25 3.51 11.47 -61.72
C THR A 25 3.97 10.26 -62.49
N ARG A 26 4.67 10.54 -63.58
CA ARG A 26 5.12 9.63 -64.61
C ARG A 26 6.29 8.78 -64.13
N VAL A 27 6.25 7.50 -64.51
CA VAL A 27 7.38 6.59 -64.48
C VAL A 27 8.34 7.02 -65.60
N ALA A 28 9.62 7.18 -65.31
CA ALA A 28 10.69 7.18 -66.29
C ALA A 28 11.77 6.22 -65.81
N ALA A 29 11.93 5.17 -66.60
CA ALA A 29 13.03 4.23 -66.49
C ALA A 29 14.33 4.87 -67.04
N LEU A 30 15.43 4.63 -66.35
CA LEU A 30 16.77 4.71 -66.98
C LEU A 30 17.62 3.53 -66.49
N ALA A 31 18.05 2.75 -67.44
CA ALA A 31 18.92 1.60 -67.24
C ALA A 31 20.41 2.00 -67.45
N ALA A 32 21.27 1.24 -66.78
CA ALA A 32 22.67 0.94 -67.07
C ALA A 32 23.76 2.00 -66.86
N ALA A 33 24.62 1.71 -65.88
CA ALA A 33 26.09 1.67 -66.08
C ALA A 33 26.71 0.83 -64.95
N ILE A 34 27.22 -0.35 -65.31
CA ILE A 34 28.09 -1.18 -64.50
C ILE A 34 29.49 -0.60 -64.56
N ALA A 35 30.04 -0.17 -63.44
CA ALA A 35 31.46 0.09 -63.25
C ALA A 35 31.94 -0.63 -62.01
N LEU A 36 32.80 -1.64 -62.20
CA LEU A 36 33.54 -2.33 -61.14
C LEU A 36 34.40 -1.34 -60.35
N LEU A 37 34.12 -1.21 -59.08
CA LEU A 37 35.06 -0.75 -58.08
C LEU A 37 35.07 -1.74 -56.95
N ALA A 38 36.09 -2.59 -56.91
CA ALA A 38 36.43 -3.40 -55.75
C ALA A 38 36.91 -2.45 -54.66
N ALA A 39 36.03 -2.13 -53.71
CA ALA A 39 36.37 -1.42 -52.47
C ALA A 39 36.21 -2.39 -51.30
N ALA A 40 37.27 -2.57 -50.53
CA ALA A 40 37.34 -3.39 -49.36
C ALA A 40 36.18 -3.07 -48.41
N ALA A 41 35.30 -4.00 -48.20
CA ALA A 41 34.28 -3.92 -47.18
C ALA A 41 34.97 -4.00 -45.80
N PRO A 42 34.74 -3.04 -44.88
CA PRO A 42 35.12 -3.24 -43.51
C PRO A 42 34.24 -4.42 -42.99
N ALA A 43 34.89 -5.43 -42.43
CA ALA A 43 34.21 -6.51 -41.72
C ALA A 43 33.36 -5.84 -40.60
N ALA A 44 32.08 -5.64 -40.86
CA ALA A 44 31.13 -5.34 -39.85
C ALA A 44 31.13 -6.54 -38.89
N VAL A 45 31.77 -6.38 -37.75
CA VAL A 45 31.63 -7.28 -36.62
C VAL A 45 30.14 -7.24 -36.28
N ILE A 46 29.39 -8.22 -36.72
CA ILE A 46 28.03 -8.50 -36.27
C ILE A 46 28.22 -8.83 -34.79
N ALA A 47 28.11 -7.83 -33.93
CA ALA A 47 27.89 -8.03 -32.51
C ALA A 47 26.58 -8.81 -32.42
N ALA A 48 26.70 -10.14 -32.31
CA ALA A 48 25.56 -10.97 -31.99
C ALA A 48 24.86 -10.32 -30.79
N ALA A 49 23.65 -9.80 -31.01
CA ALA A 49 22.83 -9.26 -29.94
C ALA A 49 22.69 -10.41 -28.93
N ARG A 50 23.52 -10.37 -27.88
CA ARG A 50 23.36 -11.27 -26.75
C ARG A 50 21.98 -10.99 -26.20
N GLY A 51 21.11 -12.02 -26.20
CA GLY A 51 19.83 -11.92 -25.55
C GLY A 51 19.99 -11.39 -24.11
N PRO A 52 18.94 -10.82 -23.53
CA PRO A 52 19.01 -10.22 -22.20
C PRO A 52 19.66 -11.22 -21.23
N ALA A 53 20.72 -10.78 -20.54
CA ALA A 53 21.45 -11.65 -19.65
C ALA A 53 20.55 -12.08 -18.49
N THR A 54 20.46 -13.38 -18.23
CA THR A 54 19.71 -13.89 -17.08
C THR A 54 20.41 -13.50 -15.77
N PRO A 55 19.70 -12.92 -14.77
CA PRO A 55 20.25 -12.65 -13.46
C PRO A 55 20.77 -13.93 -12.80
N ARG A 56 21.87 -13.82 -12.06
CA ARG A 56 22.39 -14.95 -11.27
C ARG A 56 21.55 -15.15 -10.02
N VAL A 57 21.14 -16.39 -9.75
CA VAL A 57 20.52 -16.77 -8.48
C VAL A 57 21.54 -16.58 -7.35
N PRO A 58 21.23 -15.78 -6.30
CA PRO A 58 22.18 -15.55 -5.21
C PRO A 58 22.37 -16.78 -4.34
N VAL A 59 23.52 -16.86 -3.66
CA VAL A 59 23.78 -17.87 -2.64
C VAL A 59 23.47 -17.25 -1.28
N LEU A 60 22.61 -17.91 -0.50
CA LEU A 60 22.24 -17.49 0.84
C LEU A 60 23.12 -18.22 1.87
N ALA A 61 24.07 -17.50 2.44
CA ALA A 61 24.89 -17.99 3.55
C ALA A 61 24.15 -17.79 4.87
N TRP A 62 23.29 -18.74 5.21
CA TRP A 62 22.47 -18.70 6.42
C TRP A 62 23.31 -18.78 7.71
N ARG A 63 23.01 -17.93 8.68
CA ARG A 63 23.58 -17.92 10.03
C ARG A 63 22.47 -17.66 11.05
N SER A 64 22.61 -18.19 12.26
CA SER A 64 21.72 -17.84 13.36
C SER A 64 21.81 -16.34 13.64
N CYS A 65 20.67 -15.69 13.89
CA CYS A 65 20.57 -14.28 14.23
C CYS A 65 19.69 -14.09 15.47
N ASP A 66 18.39 -14.06 15.33
CA ASP A 66 17.46 -14.01 16.46
C ASP A 66 17.11 -15.43 16.93
N ASP A 67 16.49 -15.56 18.13
CA ASP A 67 16.17 -16.85 18.71
C ASP A 67 15.27 -17.69 17.78
N GLY A 68 15.77 -18.83 17.33
CA GLY A 68 15.12 -19.73 16.39
C GLY A 68 15.18 -19.32 14.92
N PHE A 69 15.73 -18.15 14.60
CA PHE A 69 15.80 -17.64 13.23
C PHE A 69 17.19 -17.78 12.61
N GLN A 70 17.22 -17.72 11.28
CA GLN A 70 18.41 -17.66 10.48
C GLN A 70 18.33 -16.49 9.50
N CYS A 71 19.40 -15.69 9.45
CA CYS A 71 19.54 -14.53 8.57
C CYS A 71 20.53 -14.81 7.45
N ALA A 72 20.31 -14.20 6.30
CA ALA A 72 21.21 -14.18 5.17
C ALA A 72 21.10 -12.86 4.42
N THR A 73 22.08 -12.58 3.56
CA THR A 73 22.04 -11.44 2.64
C THR A 73 22.18 -11.97 1.21
N ALA A 74 21.22 -11.64 0.36
CA ALA A 74 21.26 -11.88 -1.07
C ALA A 74 21.88 -10.68 -1.79
N ARG A 75 22.66 -10.93 -2.86
CA ARG A 75 23.05 -9.90 -3.83
C ARG A 75 22.19 -10.05 -5.06
N VAL A 76 21.49 -8.98 -5.43
CA VAL A 76 20.61 -8.94 -6.61
C VAL A 76 21.00 -7.77 -7.52
N PRO A 77 20.63 -7.77 -8.79
CA PRO A 77 20.87 -6.62 -9.66
C PRO A 77 20.23 -5.35 -9.14
N LEU A 78 20.90 -4.23 -9.25
CA LEU A 78 20.27 -2.90 -9.09
C LEU A 78 19.19 -2.73 -10.16
N SER A 79 19.55 -2.91 -11.43
CA SER A 79 18.64 -2.86 -12.58
C SER A 79 18.51 -4.23 -13.23
N TYR A 80 17.28 -4.68 -13.45
CA TYR A 80 17.01 -5.92 -14.17
C TYR A 80 17.16 -5.76 -15.69
N ALA A 81 17.25 -4.53 -16.20
CA ALA A 81 17.64 -4.26 -17.58
C ALA A 81 19.15 -4.51 -17.80
N ASP A 82 19.99 -4.33 -16.75
CA ASP A 82 21.42 -4.68 -16.76
C ASP A 82 21.76 -5.62 -15.59
N PRO A 83 21.41 -6.91 -15.66
CA PRO A 83 21.57 -7.85 -14.56
C PRO A 83 23.02 -8.24 -14.27
N ARG A 84 23.99 -7.74 -15.04
CA ARG A 84 25.44 -7.92 -14.80
C ARG A 84 26.12 -6.66 -14.28
N GLY A 85 25.38 -5.55 -14.17
CA GLY A 85 25.86 -4.27 -13.68
C GLY A 85 25.95 -4.21 -12.16
N ALA A 86 25.63 -3.04 -11.62
CA ALA A 86 25.64 -2.82 -10.18
C ALA A 86 24.66 -3.76 -9.45
N THR A 87 25.04 -4.13 -8.22
CA THR A 87 24.20 -4.98 -7.35
C THR A 87 23.89 -4.30 -6.04
N ILE A 88 22.75 -4.66 -5.47
CA ILE A 88 22.31 -4.27 -4.14
C ILE A 88 22.21 -5.47 -3.21
N ARG A 89 22.05 -5.21 -1.91
CA ARG A 89 21.86 -6.24 -0.89
C ARG A 89 20.39 -6.31 -0.50
N ILE A 90 19.88 -7.53 -0.36
CA ILE A 90 18.56 -7.83 0.20
C ILE A 90 18.77 -8.66 1.47
N ALA A 91 18.28 -8.16 2.60
CA ALA A 91 18.28 -8.87 3.86
C ALA A 91 17.12 -9.89 3.87
N VAL A 92 17.42 -11.11 4.30
CA VAL A 92 16.48 -12.23 4.30
C VAL A 92 16.53 -12.92 5.65
N ILE A 93 15.38 -13.25 6.21
CA ILE A 93 15.27 -14.03 7.44
C ILE A 93 14.33 -15.21 7.21
N ARG A 94 14.62 -16.31 7.91
CA ARG A 94 13.73 -17.48 7.93
C ARG A 94 13.63 -18.11 9.31
N HIS A 95 12.48 -18.71 9.56
CA HIS A 95 12.33 -19.75 10.58
C HIS A 95 12.15 -21.09 9.87
N ARG A 96 12.95 -22.10 10.25
CA ARG A 96 12.86 -23.41 9.62
C ARG A 96 11.63 -24.18 10.08
N ALA A 97 11.11 -25.04 9.22
CA ALA A 97 10.08 -26.00 9.57
C ALA A 97 10.48 -26.81 10.82
N THR A 98 9.61 -26.86 11.83
CA THR A 98 9.89 -27.59 13.07
C THR A 98 9.73 -29.11 12.91
N ASP A 99 9.11 -29.56 11.81
CA ASP A 99 9.05 -30.97 11.38
C ASP A 99 9.69 -31.12 9.99
N PRO A 100 11.03 -31.18 9.90
CA PRO A 100 11.74 -31.24 8.63
C PRO A 100 11.43 -32.49 7.80
N ALA A 101 10.98 -33.58 8.43
CA ALA A 101 10.64 -34.83 7.73
C ALA A 101 9.37 -34.69 6.88
N ARG A 102 8.47 -33.77 7.26
CA ARG A 102 7.23 -33.48 6.53
C ARG A 102 7.21 -32.10 5.91
N ARG A 103 8.37 -31.49 5.71
CA ARG A 103 8.49 -30.17 5.10
C ARG A 103 7.88 -30.15 3.67
N LEU A 104 7.06 -29.15 3.39
CA LEU A 104 6.40 -28.96 2.08
C LEU A 104 7.19 -28.02 1.15
N GLY A 105 8.03 -27.14 1.71
CA GLY A 105 8.77 -26.14 0.96
C GLY A 105 8.97 -24.86 1.76
N THR A 106 9.15 -23.75 1.07
CA THR A 106 9.23 -22.41 1.68
C THR A 106 7.93 -21.67 1.47
N LEU A 107 7.42 -21.03 2.53
CA LEU A 107 6.34 -20.06 2.48
C LEU A 107 6.95 -18.66 2.63
N PHE A 108 6.87 -17.85 1.59
CA PHE A 108 7.24 -16.44 1.65
C PHE A 108 6.09 -15.63 2.22
N PHE A 109 6.40 -14.72 3.14
CA PHE A 109 5.43 -13.82 3.76
C PHE A 109 5.79 -12.36 3.50
N ASN A 110 4.79 -11.53 3.22
CA ASN A 110 4.91 -10.08 3.15
C ASN A 110 3.65 -9.42 3.73
N GLY A 111 3.81 -8.75 4.87
CA GLY A 111 2.72 -8.06 5.59
C GLY A 111 2.34 -6.69 5.02
N GLY A 112 2.84 -6.34 3.85
CA GLY A 112 2.44 -5.11 3.15
C GLY A 112 3.23 -3.87 3.53
N GLY A 113 2.54 -2.75 3.52
CA GLY A 113 3.09 -1.40 3.69
C GLY A 113 3.02 -0.59 2.39
N PRO A 114 4.05 -0.54 1.51
CA PRO A 114 5.35 -1.23 1.57
C PRO A 114 6.22 -0.76 2.73
N SER A 115 6.94 -1.68 3.35
CA SER A 115 7.77 -1.40 4.53
C SER A 115 8.85 -2.45 4.75
N ALA A 116 9.76 -2.20 5.71
CA ALA A 116 10.63 -3.23 6.24
C ALA A 116 9.81 -4.35 6.88
N GLN A 117 10.16 -5.60 6.61
CA GLN A 117 9.36 -6.77 6.99
C GLN A 117 9.96 -7.54 8.17
N ILE A 118 11.29 -7.60 8.27
CA ILE A 118 12.00 -8.53 9.16
C ILE A 118 11.63 -8.30 10.62
N GLN A 119 11.60 -7.06 11.09
CA GLN A 119 11.31 -6.76 12.50
C GLN A 119 9.88 -7.15 12.88
N GLY A 120 8.89 -6.81 12.05
CA GLY A 120 7.49 -7.19 12.25
C GLY A 120 7.30 -8.70 12.20
N PHE A 121 7.97 -9.37 11.29
CA PHE A 121 7.94 -10.83 11.16
C PHE A 121 8.47 -11.54 12.41
N VAL A 122 9.63 -11.13 12.94
CA VAL A 122 10.20 -11.71 14.15
C VAL A 122 9.26 -11.52 15.35
N SER A 123 8.79 -10.30 15.56
CA SER A 123 7.90 -9.98 16.71
C SER A 123 6.53 -10.66 16.60
N GLY A 124 5.99 -10.81 15.38
CA GLY A 124 4.67 -11.41 15.11
C GLY A 124 4.70 -12.92 14.82
N PHE A 125 5.90 -13.55 14.78
CA PHE A 125 6.03 -14.93 14.32
C PHE A 125 5.18 -15.95 15.10
N GLY A 126 4.94 -15.70 16.38
CA GLY A 126 4.09 -16.54 17.23
C GLY A 126 2.63 -16.66 16.75
N ALA A 127 2.16 -15.69 15.97
CA ALA A 127 0.80 -15.70 15.40
C ALA A 127 0.63 -16.67 14.22
N PHE A 128 1.72 -17.09 13.57
CA PHE A 128 1.60 -18.11 12.51
C PHE A 128 1.10 -19.43 13.09
N PRO A 129 0.09 -20.06 12.46
CA PRO A 129 -0.44 -21.37 12.88
C PRO A 129 0.65 -22.42 13.03
N ALA A 130 0.54 -23.25 14.06
CA ALA A 130 1.53 -24.30 14.36
C ALA A 130 1.74 -25.25 13.18
N GLU A 131 0.66 -25.55 12.45
CA GLU A 131 0.64 -26.43 11.27
C GLU A 131 1.53 -25.86 10.15
N LEU A 132 1.50 -24.55 9.91
CA LEU A 132 2.37 -23.91 8.92
C LEU A 132 3.82 -23.91 9.39
N ARG A 133 4.07 -23.56 10.66
CA ARG A 133 5.42 -23.58 11.25
C ARG A 133 6.05 -24.97 11.26
N GLN A 134 5.25 -26.04 11.33
CA GLN A 134 5.74 -27.42 11.22
C GLN A 134 6.13 -27.78 9.79
N ARG A 135 5.38 -27.29 8.81
CA ARG A 135 5.41 -27.81 7.44
C ARG A 135 6.18 -26.93 6.45
N TYR A 136 6.43 -25.66 6.78
CA TYR A 136 7.14 -24.72 5.91
C TYR A 136 8.35 -24.11 6.60
N ASP A 137 9.42 -23.93 5.85
CA ASP A 137 10.36 -22.85 6.17
C ASP A 137 9.63 -21.54 5.88
N ILE A 138 9.36 -20.73 6.89
CA ILE A 138 8.68 -19.44 6.68
C ILE A 138 9.75 -18.36 6.53
N VAL A 139 9.70 -17.63 5.41
CA VAL A 139 10.72 -16.66 4.99
C VAL A 139 10.05 -15.29 4.78
N THR A 140 10.73 -14.25 5.24
CA THR A 140 10.49 -12.89 4.76
C THR A 140 11.80 -12.22 4.39
N PHE A 141 11.71 -11.05 3.77
CA PHE A 141 12.86 -10.22 3.42
C PHE A 141 12.48 -8.75 3.48
N ASP A 142 13.42 -7.90 3.83
CA ASP A 142 13.24 -6.47 3.64
C ASP A 142 13.37 -6.18 2.15
N PRO A 143 12.36 -5.59 1.51
CA PRO A 143 12.46 -5.22 0.10
C PRO A 143 13.63 -4.27 -0.15
N ARG A 144 14.06 -4.14 -1.40
CA ARG A 144 14.96 -3.06 -1.80
C ARG A 144 14.40 -1.73 -1.29
N GLY A 145 15.26 -0.83 -0.87
CA GLY A 145 14.85 0.45 -0.29
C GLY A 145 14.63 0.43 1.23
N PHE A 146 14.42 -0.74 1.87
CA PHE A 146 13.93 -0.84 3.26
C PHE A 146 14.87 -1.58 4.21
N GLY A 147 14.71 -1.30 5.50
CA GLY A 147 15.21 -2.08 6.62
C GLY A 147 16.72 -2.35 6.58
N ASP A 148 17.10 -3.63 6.67
CA ASP A 148 18.49 -4.09 6.60
C ASP A 148 18.99 -4.35 5.16
N SER A 149 18.11 -4.13 4.16
CA SER A 149 18.47 -4.14 2.74
C SER A 149 19.23 -2.87 2.34
N THR A 150 19.62 -2.74 1.07
CA THR A 150 20.15 -1.47 0.57
C THR A 150 19.04 -0.44 0.59
N LEU A 151 19.22 0.64 1.35
CA LEU A 151 18.20 1.66 1.60
C LEU A 151 18.08 2.67 0.47
N VAL A 152 16.85 3.12 0.18
CA VAL A 152 16.62 4.47 -0.37
C VAL A 152 16.84 5.46 0.77
N ARG A 153 17.62 6.50 0.53
CA ARG A 153 18.01 7.45 1.57
C ARG A 153 18.13 8.86 1.03
N CYS A 154 17.20 9.73 1.40
CA CYS A 154 17.16 11.12 0.99
C CYS A 154 17.78 12.05 2.03
N PHE A 155 17.90 11.60 3.28
CA PHE A 155 18.43 12.38 4.39
C PHE A 155 19.59 11.65 5.08
N PRO A 156 20.57 12.40 5.63
CA PRO A 156 21.70 11.78 6.34
C PRO A 156 21.27 11.09 7.65
N THR A 157 20.21 11.57 8.29
CA THR A 157 19.67 11.02 9.55
C THR A 157 18.16 11.21 9.61
N MET A 158 17.47 10.40 10.42
CA MET A 158 16.05 10.59 10.77
C MET A 158 15.78 11.97 11.39
N ALA A 159 16.72 12.50 12.19
CA ALA A 159 16.59 13.84 12.77
C ALA A 159 16.55 14.95 11.70
N ALA A 160 17.28 14.78 10.58
CA ALA A 160 17.26 15.74 9.47
C ALA A 160 15.94 15.69 8.70
N GLU A 161 15.37 14.51 8.49
CA GLU A 161 14.04 14.33 7.90
C GLU A 161 12.95 14.89 8.82
N ASN A 162 12.93 14.48 10.09
CA ASN A 162 11.99 14.96 11.08
C ASN A 162 12.01 16.49 11.23
N LYS A 163 13.18 17.11 11.07
CA LYS A 163 13.30 18.57 11.07
C LYS A 163 12.61 19.22 9.87
N LEU A 164 12.64 18.59 8.69
CA LEU A 164 11.94 19.10 7.51
C LEU A 164 10.42 18.98 7.69
N LEU A 165 9.96 17.84 8.23
CA LEU A 165 8.54 17.52 8.40
C LEU A 165 7.95 18.09 9.70
N ALA A 166 8.77 18.73 10.54
CA ALA A 166 8.32 19.28 11.82
C ALA A 166 7.18 20.29 11.64
N GLY A 167 6.08 20.07 12.38
CA GLY A 167 4.91 20.94 12.34
C GLY A 167 3.97 20.72 11.19
N MET A 168 4.23 19.70 10.34
CA MET A 168 3.26 19.27 9.33
C MET A 168 2.06 18.59 10.01
N PRO A 169 0.81 18.94 9.62
CA PRO A 169 -0.36 18.17 10.03
C PRO A 169 -0.38 16.82 9.30
N PRO A 170 -1.19 15.83 9.72
CA PRO A 170 -1.39 14.58 8.97
C PRO A 170 -1.86 14.79 7.53
N PHE A 171 -2.65 15.83 7.30
CA PHE A 171 -3.00 16.40 5.99
C PHE A 171 -3.43 17.86 6.16
N PRO A 172 -3.28 18.70 5.12
CA PRO A 172 -3.58 20.12 5.24
C PRO A 172 -5.08 20.40 5.23
N VAL A 173 -5.46 21.46 5.96
CA VAL A 173 -6.82 22.00 6.01
C VAL A 173 -6.78 23.50 5.77
N GLY A 174 -7.17 23.91 4.57
CA GLY A 174 -7.22 25.31 4.14
C GLY A 174 -5.91 25.84 3.56
N VAL A 175 -6.04 26.92 2.79
CA VAL A 175 -5.03 27.44 1.86
C VAL A 175 -3.63 27.70 2.44
N ARG A 176 -3.53 28.00 3.74
CA ARG A 176 -2.22 28.20 4.39
C ARG A 176 -1.49 26.87 4.59
N GLN A 177 -2.22 25.86 5.03
CA GLN A 177 -1.66 24.52 5.23
C GLN A 177 -1.42 23.84 3.87
N ASP A 178 -2.30 24.04 2.88
CA ASP A 178 -2.10 23.56 1.50
C ASP A 178 -0.75 24.06 0.98
N ALA A 179 -0.52 25.38 1.03
CA ALA A 179 0.74 25.97 0.56
C ALA A 179 1.97 25.58 1.39
N MET A 180 1.82 25.26 2.68
CA MET A 180 2.90 24.71 3.51
C MET A 180 3.22 23.28 3.10
N TRP A 181 2.21 22.45 2.90
CA TRP A 181 2.29 21.07 2.49
C TRP A 181 3.03 20.94 1.15
N GLU A 182 2.52 21.58 0.10
CA GLU A 182 3.12 21.60 -1.23
C GLU A 182 4.61 22.01 -1.20
N ARG A 183 4.96 23.09 -0.47
CA ARG A 183 6.37 23.51 -0.37
C ARG A 183 7.25 22.54 0.39
N THR A 184 6.70 21.85 1.39
CA THR A 184 7.48 20.91 2.21
C THR A 184 7.77 19.65 1.41
N TRP A 185 6.76 19.09 0.75
CA TRP A 185 6.93 17.90 -0.08
C TRP A 185 7.76 18.17 -1.34
N ALA A 186 7.61 19.32 -2.00
CA ALA A 186 8.53 19.69 -3.08
C ALA A 186 10.01 19.73 -2.65
N ARG A 187 10.29 20.18 -1.41
CA ARG A 187 11.66 20.14 -0.87
C ARG A 187 12.10 18.72 -0.52
N PHE A 188 11.18 17.90 -0.04
CA PHE A 188 11.45 16.50 0.25
C PHE A 188 11.83 15.76 -1.04
N ASP A 189 11.03 15.87 -2.09
CA ASP A 189 11.23 15.24 -3.39
C ASP A 189 12.54 15.72 -4.05
N ALA A 190 12.83 17.02 -3.96
CA ALA A 190 14.10 17.57 -4.46
C ALA A 190 15.31 16.98 -3.73
N ARG A 191 15.19 16.67 -2.43
CA ARG A 191 16.27 15.98 -1.70
C ARG A 191 16.40 14.53 -2.13
N CYS A 192 15.29 13.84 -2.36
CA CYS A 192 15.31 12.48 -2.87
C CYS A 192 15.95 12.43 -4.27
N ALA A 193 15.59 13.32 -5.15
CA ALA A 193 16.20 13.44 -6.47
C ALA A 193 17.73 13.67 -6.41
N ALA A 194 18.21 14.40 -5.39
CA ALA A 194 19.62 14.72 -5.23
C ALA A 194 20.44 13.66 -4.50
N HIS A 195 19.84 12.86 -3.59
CA HIS A 195 20.59 12.07 -2.62
C HIS A 195 20.23 10.58 -2.56
N ALA A 196 19.08 10.16 -3.11
CA ALA A 196 18.66 8.74 -3.02
C ALA A 196 19.54 7.79 -3.87
N GLY A 197 20.34 8.32 -4.77
CA GLY A 197 21.17 7.53 -5.67
C GLY A 197 20.35 6.77 -6.72
N ALA A 198 20.99 5.87 -7.45
CA ALA A 198 20.35 5.16 -8.56
C ALA A 198 19.27 4.17 -8.12
N LEU A 199 19.17 3.83 -6.84
CA LEU A 199 18.17 2.85 -6.37
C LEU A 199 16.75 3.40 -6.54
N ILE A 200 16.53 4.71 -6.41
CA ILE A 200 15.21 5.34 -6.56
C ILE A 200 14.59 5.11 -7.93
N ASP A 201 15.41 4.89 -8.96
CA ASP A 201 14.96 4.62 -10.33
C ASP A 201 14.60 3.15 -10.57
N HIS A 202 14.93 2.26 -9.60
CA HIS A 202 14.80 0.82 -9.68
C HIS A 202 14.16 0.22 -8.42
N ASP A 203 13.17 0.90 -7.85
CA ASP A 203 12.47 0.49 -6.62
C ASP A 203 10.96 0.33 -6.86
N THR A 204 10.60 -0.34 -7.95
CA THR A 204 9.22 -0.68 -8.26
C THR A 204 8.81 -2.02 -7.67
N THR A 205 7.50 -2.26 -7.50
CA THR A 205 6.98 -3.58 -7.12
C THR A 205 7.43 -4.67 -8.12
N ALA A 206 7.63 -4.33 -9.39
CA ALA A 206 8.14 -5.28 -10.39
C ALA A 206 9.59 -5.70 -10.09
N ASP A 207 10.42 -4.79 -9.59
CA ASP A 207 11.79 -5.10 -9.19
C ASP A 207 11.81 -5.96 -7.92
N VAL A 208 10.95 -5.64 -6.94
CA VAL A 208 10.78 -6.46 -5.74
C VAL A 208 10.28 -7.88 -6.09
N ALA A 209 9.36 -8.01 -7.04
CA ALA A 209 8.88 -9.32 -7.52
C ALA A 209 10.00 -10.13 -8.21
N ARG A 210 10.89 -9.47 -8.94
CA ARG A 210 12.08 -10.12 -9.53
C ARG A 210 13.08 -10.54 -8.46
N ASP A 211 13.30 -9.71 -7.42
CA ASP A 211 14.10 -10.09 -6.24
C ASP A 211 13.52 -11.34 -5.57
N MET A 212 12.20 -11.36 -5.33
CA MET A 212 11.51 -12.49 -4.72
C MET A 212 11.66 -13.77 -5.56
N ASN A 213 11.65 -13.68 -6.89
CA ASN A 213 11.91 -14.83 -7.75
C ASN A 213 13.36 -15.33 -7.65
N LEU A 214 14.34 -14.44 -7.51
CA LEU A 214 15.72 -14.83 -7.26
C LEU A 214 15.89 -15.49 -5.88
N LEU A 215 15.19 -14.98 -4.84
CA LEU A 215 15.20 -15.57 -3.51
C LEU A 215 14.53 -16.95 -3.51
N ARG A 216 13.41 -17.13 -4.25
CA ARG A 216 12.81 -18.47 -4.47
C ARG A 216 13.81 -19.45 -5.05
N GLY A 217 14.55 -19.03 -6.07
CA GLY A 217 15.62 -19.84 -6.67
C GLY A 217 16.75 -20.14 -5.68
N ALA A 218 17.10 -19.18 -4.82
CA ALA A 218 18.16 -19.31 -3.82
C ALA A 218 17.82 -20.30 -2.70
N VAL A 219 16.54 -20.42 -2.32
CA VAL A 219 16.07 -21.47 -1.41
C VAL A 219 15.79 -22.80 -2.12
N ARG A 220 15.99 -22.87 -3.44
CA ARG A 220 15.87 -24.06 -4.30
C ARG A 220 14.45 -24.62 -4.39
N ASP A 221 13.43 -23.79 -4.20
CA ASP A 221 12.04 -24.22 -4.38
C ASP A 221 11.61 -24.05 -5.85
N PRO A 222 10.95 -25.03 -6.46
CA PRO A 222 10.49 -24.96 -7.85
C PRO A 222 9.36 -23.94 -8.04
N VAL A 223 8.54 -23.73 -7.02
CA VAL A 223 7.42 -22.80 -7.00
C VAL A 223 7.51 -21.84 -5.82
N LEU A 224 6.85 -20.69 -5.93
CA LEU A 224 6.67 -19.74 -4.85
C LEU A 224 5.36 -20.04 -4.12
N ASN A 225 5.45 -20.50 -2.85
CA ASN A 225 4.31 -20.42 -1.95
C ASN A 225 4.40 -19.07 -1.24
N TYR A 226 3.28 -18.35 -1.17
CA TYR A 226 3.27 -16.95 -0.76
C TYR A 226 2.02 -16.59 0.04
N TYR A 227 2.20 -15.79 1.06
CA TYR A 227 1.12 -15.10 1.76
C TYR A 227 1.45 -13.61 1.76
N GLY A 228 0.63 -12.83 1.08
CA GLY A 228 0.79 -11.38 0.97
C GLY A 228 -0.43 -10.63 1.48
N GLU A 229 -0.19 -9.65 2.33
CA GLU A 229 -1.21 -8.79 2.89
C GLU A 229 -1.11 -7.38 2.33
N SER A 230 -2.26 -6.71 2.15
CA SER A 230 -2.26 -5.29 1.78
C SER A 230 -1.40 -5.02 0.52
N TYR A 231 -0.39 -4.16 0.58
CA TYR A 231 0.59 -3.98 -0.50
C TYR A 231 1.22 -5.32 -0.96
N GLY A 232 1.40 -6.28 -0.06
CA GLY A 232 1.89 -7.62 -0.42
C GLY A 232 1.02 -8.33 -1.46
N THR A 233 -0.25 -7.94 -1.61
CA THR A 233 -1.14 -8.46 -2.65
C THR A 233 -0.79 -7.92 -4.04
N LEU A 234 -0.39 -6.65 -4.15
CA LEU A 234 0.14 -6.08 -5.39
C LEU A 234 1.46 -6.77 -5.78
N LEU A 235 2.34 -7.02 -4.79
CA LEU A 235 3.58 -7.76 -5.01
C LEU A 235 3.30 -9.19 -5.50
N GLY A 236 2.36 -9.90 -4.87
CA GLY A 236 1.95 -11.24 -5.27
C GLY A 236 1.32 -11.29 -6.67
N ALA A 237 0.40 -10.36 -6.98
CA ALA A 237 -0.22 -10.24 -8.30
C ALA A 237 0.81 -9.90 -9.38
N THR A 238 1.77 -9.01 -9.09
CA THR A 238 2.88 -8.67 -9.99
C THR A 238 3.77 -9.89 -10.24
N TYR A 239 4.15 -10.61 -9.18
CA TYR A 239 4.91 -11.86 -9.30
C TYR A 239 4.19 -12.89 -10.15
N ALA A 240 2.91 -13.10 -9.90
CA ALA A 240 2.09 -14.08 -10.61
C ALA A 240 2.05 -13.82 -12.12
N ASN A 241 2.06 -12.55 -12.52
CA ASN A 241 2.05 -12.17 -13.91
C ASN A 241 3.44 -12.09 -14.56
N LEU A 242 4.50 -11.84 -13.79
CA LEU A 242 5.89 -11.91 -14.29
C LEU A 242 6.40 -13.35 -14.39
N PHE A 243 6.00 -14.23 -13.46
CA PHE A 243 6.52 -15.59 -13.31
C PHE A 243 5.40 -16.64 -13.17
N PRO A 244 4.41 -16.69 -14.08
CA PRO A 244 3.20 -17.48 -13.91
C PRO A 244 3.45 -18.99 -13.76
N ALA A 245 4.51 -19.52 -14.38
CA ALA A 245 4.86 -20.94 -14.30
C ALA A 245 5.42 -21.36 -12.91
N THR A 246 5.78 -20.40 -12.06
CA THR A 246 6.37 -20.68 -10.74
C THR A 246 5.45 -20.33 -9.57
N VAL A 247 4.19 -20.02 -9.84
CA VAL A 247 3.18 -19.79 -8.79
C VAL A 247 2.78 -21.12 -8.15
N GLY A 248 3.02 -21.25 -6.85
CA GLY A 248 2.58 -22.37 -6.01
C GLY A 248 1.26 -22.05 -5.30
N HIS A 249 1.19 -22.38 -4.01
CA HIS A 249 0.08 -21.94 -3.17
C HIS A 249 0.27 -20.47 -2.79
N MET A 250 -0.63 -19.61 -3.24
CA MET A 250 -0.55 -18.18 -3.06
C MET A 250 -1.84 -17.64 -2.46
N ILE A 251 -1.74 -16.98 -1.31
CA ILE A 251 -2.83 -16.23 -0.68
C ILE A 251 -2.54 -14.74 -0.77
N LEU A 252 -3.55 -13.97 -1.19
CA LEU A 252 -3.52 -12.51 -1.22
C LEU A 252 -4.70 -11.99 -0.38
N ASP A 253 -4.40 -11.25 0.69
CA ASP A 253 -5.34 -10.83 1.71
C ASP A 253 -5.40 -9.31 1.83
N GLY A 254 -6.62 -8.73 1.75
CA GLY A 254 -6.78 -7.28 1.70
C GLY A 254 -6.22 -6.70 0.40
N ASN A 255 -6.88 -6.99 -0.71
CA ASN A 255 -6.31 -6.84 -2.04
C ASN A 255 -6.34 -5.41 -2.57
N LEU A 256 -5.22 -4.98 -3.14
CA LEU A 256 -5.14 -3.83 -4.05
C LEU A 256 -5.55 -4.25 -5.47
N ASN A 257 -6.28 -3.38 -6.18
CA ASN A 257 -6.54 -3.59 -7.60
C ASN A 257 -5.35 -3.07 -8.43
N PRO A 258 -4.55 -3.97 -9.04
CA PRO A 258 -3.35 -3.58 -9.75
C PRO A 258 -3.63 -2.73 -11.00
N VAL A 259 -4.80 -2.87 -11.62
CA VAL A 259 -5.19 -2.08 -12.79
C VAL A 259 -5.43 -0.62 -12.37
N THR A 260 -6.20 -0.39 -11.30
CA THR A 260 -6.44 0.98 -10.81
C THR A 260 -5.20 1.60 -10.18
N TRP A 261 -4.37 0.80 -9.50
CA TRP A 261 -3.12 1.26 -8.89
C TRP A 261 -2.14 1.77 -9.94
N THR A 262 -1.84 0.96 -10.97
CA THR A 262 -0.78 1.26 -11.96
C THR A 262 -1.25 2.08 -13.16
N ASN A 263 -2.55 2.36 -13.30
CA ASN A 263 -3.10 3.07 -14.45
C ASN A 263 -2.70 4.55 -14.45
N SER A 264 -2.00 4.97 -15.49
CA SER A 264 -1.50 6.34 -15.66
C SER A 264 -2.48 7.31 -16.34
N ALA A 265 -3.62 6.82 -16.85
CA ALA A 265 -4.55 7.64 -17.63
C ALA A 265 -5.42 8.58 -16.78
N GLY A 266 -5.27 8.61 -15.45
CA GLY A 266 -6.15 9.33 -14.56
C GLY A 266 -5.64 10.70 -14.14
N ALA A 267 -6.53 11.70 -14.18
CA ALA A 267 -6.33 12.99 -13.54
C ALA A 267 -6.58 12.94 -12.01
N LEU A 268 -6.92 11.76 -11.47
CA LEU A 268 -7.22 11.57 -10.05
C LEU A 268 -6.04 10.93 -9.31
N PRO A 269 -5.84 11.27 -8.02
CA PRO A 269 -4.93 10.57 -7.13
C PRO A 269 -5.20 9.06 -7.08
N SER A 270 -4.17 8.23 -6.92
CA SER A 270 -4.29 6.77 -6.90
C SER A 270 -5.30 6.28 -5.85
N SER A 271 -5.20 6.76 -4.63
CA SER A 271 -6.10 6.43 -3.53
C SER A 271 -7.58 6.76 -3.80
N VAL A 272 -7.82 7.85 -4.55
CA VAL A 272 -9.18 8.27 -4.96
C VAL A 272 -9.69 7.42 -6.12
N ARG A 273 -8.81 6.99 -7.06
CA ARG A 273 -9.16 6.03 -8.13
C ARG A 273 -9.57 4.67 -7.59
N GLU A 274 -8.92 4.22 -6.52
CA GLU A 274 -9.20 2.97 -5.81
C GLU A 274 -10.41 3.05 -4.87
N ASN A 275 -11.05 4.22 -4.74
CA ASN A 275 -12.15 4.45 -3.80
C ASN A 275 -11.81 4.17 -2.32
N ARG A 276 -10.55 4.22 -1.94
CA ARG A 276 -10.11 4.01 -0.55
C ARG A 276 -10.75 5.01 0.40
N ASP A 277 -10.91 6.25 -0.04
CA ASP A 277 -11.59 7.31 0.71
C ASP A 277 -13.08 6.99 0.96
N LEU A 278 -13.76 6.37 0.00
CA LEU A 278 -15.15 5.93 0.16
C LEU A 278 -15.25 4.74 1.12
N ALA A 279 -14.32 3.79 1.05
CA ALA A 279 -14.28 2.64 1.94
C ALA A 279 -14.03 3.07 3.40
N ALA A 280 -13.04 3.93 3.65
CA ALA A 280 -12.78 4.48 4.98
C ALA A 280 -13.99 5.25 5.53
N ALA A 281 -14.64 6.08 4.70
CA ALA A 281 -15.86 6.79 5.08
C ALA A 281 -17.04 5.84 5.34
N ALA A 282 -17.15 4.72 4.61
CA ALA A 282 -18.17 3.70 4.84
C ALA A 282 -17.94 2.99 6.19
N THR A 283 -16.73 2.48 6.42
CA THR A 283 -16.36 1.82 7.68
C THR A 283 -16.55 2.75 8.88
N MET A 284 -16.24 4.06 8.73
CA MET A 284 -16.51 5.05 9.78
C MET A 284 -18.03 5.24 10.03
N ARG A 285 -18.85 5.22 9.00
CA ARG A 285 -20.34 5.28 9.19
C ARG A 285 -20.85 4.06 9.96
N ASP A 286 -20.30 2.89 9.65
CA ASP A 286 -20.66 1.63 10.32
C ASP A 286 -20.16 1.62 11.76
N PHE A 287 -18.92 2.06 12.00
CA PHE A 287 -18.38 2.28 13.34
C PHE A 287 -19.33 3.15 14.20
N LEU A 288 -19.75 4.32 13.68
CA LEU A 288 -20.65 5.22 14.39
C LEU A 288 -22.06 4.64 14.55
N GLY A 289 -22.51 3.86 13.57
CA GLY A 289 -23.78 3.16 13.59
C GLY A 289 -23.83 2.11 14.71
N LEU A 290 -22.86 1.22 14.71
CA LEU A 290 -22.71 0.15 15.71
C LEU A 290 -22.48 0.74 17.11
N CYS A 291 -21.58 1.72 17.24
CA CYS A 291 -21.36 2.45 18.49
C CYS A 291 -22.67 3.04 19.05
N GLY A 292 -23.48 3.66 18.20
CA GLY A 292 -24.75 4.28 18.60
C GLY A 292 -25.86 3.29 19.03
N GLN A 293 -25.72 2.02 18.68
CA GLN A 293 -26.61 0.94 19.10
C GLN A 293 -26.22 0.32 20.44
N THR A 294 -25.03 0.63 20.96
CA THR A 294 -24.51 0.04 22.19
C THR A 294 -24.52 1.04 23.36
N ALA A 295 -24.46 0.51 24.58
CA ALA A 295 -24.29 1.30 25.78
C ALA A 295 -22.92 1.99 25.81
N THR A 296 -22.79 3.10 26.54
CA THR A 296 -21.52 3.83 26.70
C THR A 296 -20.42 3.01 27.38
N SER A 297 -20.76 1.92 28.08
CA SER A 297 -19.80 0.97 28.62
C SER A 297 -19.07 0.16 27.54
N ALA A 298 -19.74 -0.15 26.42
CA ALA A 298 -19.16 -0.85 25.28
C ALA A 298 -18.58 0.12 24.23
N CYS A 299 -19.24 1.25 24.00
CA CYS A 299 -18.72 2.32 23.15
C CYS A 299 -18.81 3.68 23.87
N ALA A 300 -17.70 4.19 24.37
CA ALA A 300 -17.65 5.43 25.13
C ALA A 300 -18.18 6.65 24.37
N PHE A 301 -18.09 6.65 23.04
CA PHE A 301 -18.57 7.74 22.18
C PHE A 301 -20.06 7.66 21.84
N SER A 302 -20.76 6.60 22.24
CA SER A 302 -22.21 6.45 21.99
C SER A 302 -23.00 7.68 22.47
N ALA A 303 -24.02 8.04 21.70
CA ALA A 303 -25.01 9.07 22.06
C ALA A 303 -26.44 8.49 22.14
N GLY A 304 -26.55 7.16 22.35
CA GLY A 304 -27.80 6.44 22.54
C GLY A 304 -28.57 6.10 21.26
N SER A 305 -28.09 6.53 20.11
CA SER A 305 -28.59 6.10 18.79
C SER A 305 -27.58 6.33 17.67
N PRO A 306 -27.67 5.59 16.56
CA PRO A 306 -26.83 5.79 15.39
C PRO A 306 -26.86 7.23 14.84
N ALA A 307 -28.03 7.82 14.78
CA ALA A 307 -28.22 9.19 14.28
C ALA A 307 -27.55 10.22 15.20
N ALA A 308 -27.77 10.11 16.52
CA ALA A 308 -27.18 11.01 17.52
C ALA A 308 -25.65 10.86 17.58
N THR A 309 -25.13 9.64 17.45
CA THR A 309 -23.69 9.38 17.46
C THR A 309 -23.01 9.97 16.22
N ARG A 310 -23.61 9.83 15.04
CA ARG A 310 -23.12 10.52 13.82
C ARG A 310 -23.18 12.05 13.94
N ALA A 311 -24.24 12.61 14.54
CA ALA A 311 -24.35 14.06 14.78
C ALA A 311 -23.29 14.55 15.78
N LYS A 312 -23.01 13.76 16.81
CA LYS A 312 -21.93 14.02 17.79
C LYS A 312 -20.55 14.06 17.11
N TRP A 313 -20.25 13.07 16.24
CA TRP A 313 -19.04 13.05 15.42
C TRP A 313 -18.91 14.31 14.54
N ALA A 314 -19.92 14.61 13.76
CA ALA A 314 -19.92 15.79 12.90
C ALA A 314 -19.71 17.09 13.71
N THR A 315 -20.22 17.15 14.95
CA THR A 315 -20.04 18.29 15.85
C THR A 315 -18.61 18.35 16.40
N LEU A 316 -18.03 17.19 16.76
CA LEU A 316 -16.62 17.08 17.19
C LEU A 316 -15.70 17.60 16.08
N LEU A 317 -15.88 17.14 14.84
CA LEU A 317 -15.09 17.59 13.69
C LEU A 317 -15.19 19.11 13.48
N ARG A 318 -16.39 19.69 13.56
CA ARG A 318 -16.58 21.15 13.46
C ARG A 318 -15.90 21.93 14.62
N ARG A 319 -15.85 21.38 15.81
CA ARG A 319 -15.14 22.02 16.95
C ARG A 319 -13.64 22.01 16.71
N LEU A 320 -13.09 20.83 16.35
CA LEU A 320 -11.65 20.67 16.15
C LEU A 320 -11.12 21.39 14.90
N SER A 321 -11.96 21.63 13.89
CA SER A 321 -11.58 22.45 12.75
C SER A 321 -11.41 23.94 13.11
N ARG A 322 -12.05 24.40 14.19
CA ARG A 322 -11.94 25.78 14.68
C ARG A 322 -10.87 25.93 15.75
N HIS A 323 -10.81 24.98 16.67
CA HIS A 323 -9.94 25.03 17.84
C HIS A 323 -9.41 23.62 18.15
N PRO A 324 -8.15 23.34 17.82
CA PRO A 324 -7.49 22.14 18.31
C PRO A 324 -7.51 22.04 19.83
N VAL A 325 -7.56 20.84 20.37
CA VAL A 325 -7.60 20.59 21.82
C VAL A 325 -6.45 19.72 22.26
N ALA A 326 -5.97 19.93 23.47
CA ALA A 326 -4.92 19.12 24.09
C ALA A 326 -5.53 18.16 25.10
N ILE A 327 -5.12 16.89 25.05
CA ILE A 327 -5.51 15.85 26.02
C ILE A 327 -4.28 15.02 26.41
N GLY A 328 -4.38 14.31 27.54
CA GLY A 328 -3.32 13.42 28.03
C GLY A 328 -2.21 14.10 28.84
N THR A 329 -1.27 13.27 29.34
CA THR A 329 -0.08 13.71 30.07
C THR A 329 1.10 12.82 29.65
N PRO A 330 2.08 13.33 28.87
CA PRO A 330 2.18 14.72 28.39
C PRO A 330 1.03 15.11 27.44
N ALA A 331 0.71 16.40 27.37
CA ALA A 331 -0.40 16.90 26.56
C ALA A 331 -0.10 16.74 25.06
N GLN A 332 -1.00 16.05 24.36
CA GLN A 332 -0.98 15.92 22.91
C GLN A 332 -2.11 16.75 22.29
N VAL A 333 -1.77 17.57 21.28
CA VAL A 333 -2.73 18.43 20.58
C VAL A 333 -3.37 17.69 19.43
N TYR A 334 -4.71 17.75 19.37
CA TYR A 334 -5.49 17.14 18.28
C TYR A 334 -6.27 18.22 17.53
N SER A 335 -5.99 18.33 16.25
CA SER A 335 -6.76 19.11 15.28
C SER A 335 -7.82 18.26 14.58
N TYR A 336 -8.52 18.85 13.62
CA TYR A 336 -9.41 18.13 12.70
C TYR A 336 -8.68 16.99 11.97
N ALA A 337 -7.50 17.28 11.42
CA ALA A 337 -6.72 16.29 10.67
C ALA A 337 -6.28 15.14 11.57
N ASP A 338 -5.79 15.44 12.77
CA ASP A 338 -5.33 14.43 13.72
C ASP A 338 -6.44 13.45 14.10
N VAL A 339 -7.66 13.91 14.33
CA VAL A 339 -8.75 13.01 14.73
C VAL A 339 -9.27 12.16 13.60
N VAL A 340 -9.27 12.66 12.35
CA VAL A 340 -9.65 11.85 11.17
C VAL A 340 -8.68 10.68 10.99
N THR A 341 -7.39 10.95 11.10
CA THR A 341 -6.33 9.94 10.94
C THR A 341 -6.21 8.99 12.15
N ALA A 342 -6.56 9.46 13.37
CA ALA A 342 -6.35 8.70 14.60
C ALA A 342 -7.39 7.60 14.86
N VAL A 343 -8.53 7.56 14.14
CA VAL A 343 -9.55 6.51 14.35
C VAL A 343 -9.07 5.19 13.75
N PRO A 344 -8.88 4.12 14.55
CA PRO A 344 -8.24 2.88 14.11
C PRO A 344 -9.23 1.97 13.37
N LEU A 345 -9.71 2.39 12.20
CA LEU A 345 -10.72 1.66 11.43
C LEU A 345 -10.24 0.28 10.93
N GLY A 346 -8.92 0.13 10.74
CA GLY A 346 -8.33 -1.11 10.23
C GLY A 346 -8.29 -2.29 11.20
N SER A 347 -8.53 -2.07 12.50
CA SER A 347 -8.53 -3.14 13.51
C SER A 347 -9.72 -3.03 14.46
N VAL A 348 -10.64 -3.96 14.35
CA VAL A 348 -11.86 -4.02 15.20
C VAL A 348 -11.51 -4.10 16.69
N ALA A 349 -10.43 -4.80 17.04
CA ALA A 349 -9.95 -4.87 18.41
C ALA A 349 -9.59 -3.50 19.03
N GLN A 350 -9.29 -2.50 18.18
CA GLN A 350 -8.94 -1.15 18.63
C GLN A 350 -10.13 -0.18 18.58
N TRP A 351 -11.31 -0.59 18.11
CA TRP A 351 -12.47 0.30 17.98
C TRP A 351 -12.94 0.89 19.31
N GLN A 352 -12.89 0.13 20.40
CA GLN A 352 -13.22 0.64 21.73
C GLN A 352 -12.25 1.74 22.18
N GLN A 353 -10.96 1.58 21.88
CA GLN A 353 -9.94 2.60 22.18
C GLN A 353 -10.16 3.87 21.34
N GLY A 354 -10.47 3.70 20.05
CA GLY A 354 -10.85 4.81 19.17
C GLY A 354 -12.07 5.58 19.69
N ALA A 355 -13.10 4.86 20.14
CA ALA A 355 -14.29 5.47 20.75
C ALA A 355 -13.97 6.22 22.07
N ALA A 356 -13.07 5.69 22.89
CA ALA A 356 -12.61 6.34 24.11
C ALA A 356 -11.84 7.64 23.80
N LEU A 357 -10.94 7.64 22.82
CA LEU A 357 -10.23 8.81 22.33
C LEU A 357 -11.22 9.88 21.83
N MET A 358 -12.17 9.49 21.00
CA MET A 358 -13.20 10.40 20.48
C MET A 358 -14.02 11.03 21.61
N GLN A 359 -14.33 10.26 22.67
CA GLN A 359 -15.05 10.77 23.84
C GLN A 359 -14.21 11.77 24.64
N GLN A 360 -12.93 11.51 24.86
CA GLN A 360 -12.02 12.45 25.51
C GLN A 360 -11.93 13.77 24.75
N LEU A 361 -11.77 13.70 23.42
CA LEU A 361 -11.75 14.89 22.56
C LEU A 361 -13.08 15.66 22.58
N TRP A 362 -14.21 14.92 22.62
CA TRP A 362 -15.54 15.53 22.78
C TRP A 362 -15.65 16.35 24.07
N LEU A 363 -15.23 15.80 25.21
CA LEU A 363 -15.26 16.46 26.51
C LEU A 363 -14.31 17.68 26.54
N ALA A 364 -13.09 17.52 26.07
CA ALA A 364 -12.12 18.63 26.00
C ALA A 364 -12.58 19.77 25.09
N SER A 365 -13.24 19.46 23.95
CA SER A 365 -13.73 20.46 23.01
C SER A 365 -15.02 21.15 23.45
N SER A 366 -15.68 20.68 24.52
CA SER A 366 -16.96 21.23 25.03
C SER A 366 -16.80 22.40 26.00
N GLY A 367 -15.57 22.82 26.33
CA GLY A 367 -15.31 23.92 27.24
C GLY A 367 -15.49 23.61 28.74
N SER A 368 -15.73 22.33 29.09
CA SER A 368 -15.82 21.88 30.48
C SER A 368 -14.48 21.43 31.09
N GLY A 369 -13.38 21.60 30.34
CA GLY A 369 -12.01 21.33 30.83
C GLY A 369 -11.17 22.59 30.91
N SER A 370 -10.50 22.79 32.03
CA SER A 370 -9.56 23.89 32.30
C SER A 370 -8.53 24.00 31.17
N ARG A 371 -8.42 25.19 30.59
CA ARG A 371 -7.51 25.58 29.54
C ARG A 371 -6.05 25.53 30.03
N PRO A 372 -5.16 24.67 29.50
CA PRO A 372 -3.73 24.86 29.70
C PRO A 372 -3.25 25.99 28.77
N ALA A 373 -2.68 27.04 29.34
CA ALA A 373 -1.93 28.02 28.58
C ALA A 373 -0.55 27.40 28.21
N GLY A 374 -0.26 27.28 26.93
CA GLY A 374 1.05 26.86 26.46
C GLY A 374 1.09 26.75 24.96
N THR A 375 1.88 27.62 24.32
CA THR A 375 2.30 27.52 22.92
C THR A 375 3.25 26.33 22.79
N GLY A 376 2.70 25.15 22.49
CA GLY A 376 3.47 23.95 22.20
C GLY A 376 3.39 23.59 20.74
N THR A 377 4.51 23.38 20.11
CA THR A 377 4.69 22.88 18.76
C THR A 377 4.07 21.47 18.62
N PRO A 378 3.34 21.13 17.56
CA PRO A 378 2.76 19.80 17.41
C PRO A 378 3.87 18.75 17.26
N ALA A 379 3.81 17.72 18.09
CA ALA A 379 4.69 16.57 17.97
C ALA A 379 3.99 15.48 17.14
N SER A 380 4.64 15.03 16.10
CA SER A 380 4.24 13.87 15.30
C SER A 380 4.16 12.63 16.22
N ALA A 381 2.99 12.00 16.27
CA ALA A 381 2.75 10.86 17.13
C ALA A 381 3.23 9.56 16.47
N ALA A 382 4.47 9.17 16.80
CA ALA A 382 4.83 7.76 16.82
C ALA A 382 4.76 7.33 18.30
N ALA A 383 3.66 6.67 18.68
CA ALA A 383 3.49 6.17 20.04
C ALA A 383 4.32 4.90 20.22
N THR A 384 5.50 5.02 20.84
CA THR A 384 6.20 3.90 21.45
C THR A 384 6.10 4.03 22.97
N ALA A 385 5.51 3.01 23.61
CA ALA A 385 5.55 2.82 25.04
C ALA A 385 7.01 2.71 25.52
N ALA A 386 7.38 3.44 26.58
CA ALA A 386 8.71 3.40 27.14
C ALA A 386 8.92 2.11 27.97
N PRO A 387 10.03 1.38 27.79
CA PRO A 387 10.45 0.33 28.73
C PRO A 387 11.29 0.90 29.87
N PRO A 388 11.45 0.16 30.99
CA PRO A 388 12.20 0.61 32.17
C PRO A 388 13.72 0.65 31.90
N ALA A 389 14.38 1.57 32.59
CA ALA A 389 15.79 1.86 32.45
C ALA A 389 16.70 0.66 32.73
N ALA A 390 17.50 0.27 31.75
CA ALA A 390 18.74 -0.45 31.92
C ALA A 390 19.83 0.26 31.12
N SER A 391 20.92 0.58 31.80
CA SER A 391 22.07 1.32 31.30
C SER A 391 22.92 0.50 30.32
N ALA A 392 22.54 0.57 29.04
CA ALA A 392 23.40 0.44 27.88
C ALA A 392 22.81 1.37 26.85
N THR A 393 23.63 2.19 26.19
CA THR A 393 23.15 3.03 25.08
C THR A 393 22.44 2.11 24.09
N PRO A 394 21.11 2.27 23.87
CA PRO A 394 20.43 1.42 22.90
C PRO A 394 21.13 1.58 21.56
N PRO A 395 21.28 0.52 20.75
CA PRO A 395 21.72 0.68 19.38
C PRO A 395 20.82 1.73 18.71
N ALA A 396 21.42 2.62 17.93
CA ALA A 396 20.66 3.66 17.24
C ALA A 396 19.53 2.97 16.46
N ALA A 397 18.29 3.46 16.63
CA ALA A 397 17.15 2.93 15.90
C ALA A 397 17.48 2.88 14.40
N PRO A 398 17.12 1.80 13.70
CA PRO A 398 17.39 1.68 12.27
C PRO A 398 16.75 2.87 11.52
N TYR A 399 17.41 3.29 10.44
CA TYR A 399 16.87 4.34 9.58
C TYR A 399 15.57 3.85 8.91
N SER A 400 14.49 4.60 9.06
CA SER A 400 13.16 4.27 8.53
C SER A 400 12.44 5.53 8.05
N GLY A 401 13.04 6.20 7.05
CA GLY A 401 12.52 7.45 6.47
C GLY A 401 11.28 7.22 5.61
N GLN A 402 10.46 8.27 5.47
CA GLN A 402 9.24 8.25 4.65
C GLN A 402 9.54 7.98 3.17
N GLU A 403 10.71 8.41 2.69
CA GLU A 403 11.15 8.18 1.33
C GLU A 403 11.22 6.71 0.93
N GLN A 404 11.41 5.81 1.88
CA GLN A 404 11.44 4.37 1.59
C GLN A 404 10.10 3.90 1.05
N GLN A 405 9.00 4.28 1.70
CA GLN A 405 7.66 3.96 1.23
C GLN A 405 7.31 4.72 -0.06
N LEU A 406 7.64 6.02 -0.10
CA LEU A 406 7.36 6.86 -1.27
C LEU A 406 8.11 6.39 -2.51
N ALA A 407 9.32 5.83 -2.38
CA ALA A 407 10.08 5.28 -3.50
C ALA A 407 9.29 4.22 -4.27
N VAL A 408 8.58 3.36 -3.58
CA VAL A 408 7.72 2.35 -4.20
C VAL A 408 6.38 2.94 -4.64
N VAL A 409 5.67 3.61 -3.72
CA VAL A 409 4.30 4.08 -3.98
C VAL A 409 4.25 5.10 -5.12
N CYS A 410 5.18 6.05 -5.16
CA CYS A 410 5.26 7.07 -6.21
C CYS A 410 5.77 6.52 -7.55
N SER A 411 6.55 5.43 -7.52
CA SER A 411 7.03 4.76 -8.73
C SER A 411 5.97 3.88 -9.38
N ASP A 412 5.15 3.20 -8.58
CA ASP A 412 4.15 2.26 -9.07
C ASP A 412 2.79 2.91 -9.35
N GLY A 413 2.36 3.84 -8.48
CA GLY A 413 1.06 4.49 -8.55
C GLY A 413 1.16 5.89 -9.16
N PRO A 414 0.95 6.06 -10.48
CA PRO A 414 1.02 7.39 -11.07
C PRO A 414 -0.05 8.31 -10.51
N ASN A 415 0.39 9.47 -10.05
CA ASN A 415 -0.42 10.53 -9.47
C ASN A 415 -0.31 11.81 -10.31
N PRO A 416 -1.26 12.77 -10.18
CA PRO A 416 -1.13 14.08 -10.82
C PRO A 416 0.19 14.75 -10.45
N ARG A 417 0.96 15.16 -11.45
CA ARG A 417 2.30 15.75 -11.25
C ARG A 417 2.28 17.28 -11.15
N THR A 418 1.11 17.85 -11.00
CA THR A 418 0.92 19.30 -10.86
C THR A 418 0.40 19.58 -9.46
N GLN A 419 1.24 20.05 -8.55
CA GLN A 419 0.88 20.39 -7.17
C GLN A 419 -0.38 21.26 -7.11
N GLY A 420 -0.44 22.34 -7.89
CA GLY A 420 -1.60 23.24 -7.92
C GLY A 420 -2.95 22.62 -8.33
N ALA A 421 -2.98 21.34 -8.77
CA ALA A 421 -4.22 20.61 -9.02
C ALA A 421 -4.82 20.05 -7.71
N TYR A 422 -4.02 19.76 -6.70
CA TYR A 422 -4.44 19.05 -5.49
C TYR A 422 -5.48 19.79 -4.64
N PRO A 423 -5.44 21.11 -4.45
CA PRO A 423 -6.52 21.81 -3.74
C PRO A 423 -7.90 21.63 -4.38
N ALA A 424 -7.99 21.52 -5.71
CA ALA A 424 -9.25 21.25 -6.40
C ALA A 424 -9.67 19.78 -6.26
N LEU A 425 -8.75 18.86 -6.39
CA LEU A 425 -8.96 17.42 -6.20
C LEU A 425 -9.38 17.10 -4.77
N ALA A 426 -8.73 17.72 -3.78
CA ALA A 426 -9.08 17.59 -2.37
C ALA A 426 -10.50 18.07 -2.06
N ARG A 427 -10.93 19.19 -2.65
CA ARG A 427 -12.35 19.64 -2.52
C ARG A 427 -13.33 18.65 -3.12
N LEU A 428 -13.01 18.09 -4.29
CA LEU A 428 -13.82 17.05 -4.93
C LEU A 428 -13.93 15.80 -4.04
N ALA A 429 -12.81 15.31 -3.53
CA ALA A 429 -12.76 14.16 -2.65
C ALA A 429 -13.46 14.42 -1.31
N TYR A 430 -13.31 15.63 -0.74
CA TYR A 430 -14.04 16.03 0.46
C TYR A 430 -15.55 15.98 0.27
N ALA A 431 -16.06 16.43 -0.88
CA ALA A 431 -17.50 16.41 -1.17
C ALA A 431 -18.06 14.98 -1.20
N ARG A 432 -17.24 13.97 -1.53
CA ARG A 432 -17.69 12.56 -1.63
C ARG A 432 -17.48 11.75 -0.34
N SER A 433 -16.45 12.04 0.46
CA SER A 433 -16.02 11.20 1.59
C SER A 433 -15.56 11.99 2.83
N GLY A 434 -15.69 13.32 2.83
CA GLY A 434 -15.32 14.16 3.97
C GLY A 434 -13.82 14.18 4.23
N GLY A 435 -13.44 14.07 5.52
CA GLY A 435 -12.04 14.13 5.95
C GLY A 435 -11.15 13.06 5.33
N PHE A 436 -11.66 11.87 5.09
CA PHE A 436 -10.92 10.77 4.45
C PHE A 436 -10.57 11.11 2.99
N GLY A 437 -11.44 11.86 2.30
CA GLY A 437 -11.12 12.37 0.96
C GLY A 437 -9.99 13.38 0.96
N LEU A 438 -9.92 14.26 1.97
CA LEU A 438 -8.80 15.17 2.14
C LEU A 438 -7.51 14.39 2.41
N GLU A 439 -7.52 13.54 3.42
CA GLU A 439 -6.37 12.74 3.85
C GLU A 439 -5.73 12.00 2.67
N LEU A 440 -6.50 11.16 2.00
CA LEU A 440 -5.98 10.30 0.94
C LEU A 440 -5.61 11.07 -0.33
N THR A 441 -6.25 12.22 -0.61
CA THR A 441 -5.83 13.08 -1.71
C THR A 441 -4.47 13.69 -1.43
N TRP A 442 -4.26 14.22 -0.23
CA TRP A 442 -3.01 14.88 0.13
C TRP A 442 -1.85 13.90 0.35
N GLN A 443 -2.12 12.67 0.80
CA GLN A 443 -1.10 11.59 0.77
C GLN A 443 -0.61 11.29 -0.64
N SER A 444 -1.47 11.42 -1.65
CA SER A 444 -1.07 11.22 -3.04
C SER A 444 -0.26 12.41 -3.62
N GLU A 445 -0.42 13.60 -3.04
CA GLU A 445 0.35 14.80 -3.41
C GLU A 445 1.83 14.67 -3.07
N GLU A 446 2.17 13.91 -2.05
CA GLU A 446 3.55 13.57 -1.67
C GLU A 446 4.38 13.00 -2.85
N CYS A 447 3.73 12.51 -3.91
CA CYS A 447 4.35 12.02 -5.13
C CYS A 447 4.41 13.05 -6.28
N ALA A 448 3.91 14.27 -6.10
CA ALA A 448 3.71 15.20 -7.22
C ALA A 448 5.00 15.59 -7.93
N ASP A 449 6.07 15.80 -7.18
CA ASP A 449 7.40 16.17 -7.70
C ASP A 449 8.41 15.00 -7.61
N TRP A 450 7.94 13.78 -7.32
CA TRP A 450 8.83 12.60 -7.26
C TRP A 450 9.62 12.43 -8.57
N PRO A 451 10.90 11.99 -8.55
CA PRO A 451 11.73 11.88 -9.74
C PRO A 451 11.05 11.15 -10.91
N ALA A 452 11.06 11.74 -12.10
CA ALA A 452 10.33 11.21 -13.25
C ALA A 452 10.88 9.88 -13.78
N ALA A 453 12.17 9.60 -13.55
CA ALA A 453 12.82 8.34 -13.92
C ALA A 453 12.36 7.17 -13.02
N ALA A 454 11.93 7.46 -11.78
CA ALA A 454 11.34 6.44 -10.92
C ALA A 454 10.08 5.86 -11.58
N GLY A 455 9.92 4.55 -11.51
CA GLY A 455 8.78 3.87 -12.13
C GLY A 455 8.93 3.52 -13.61
N GLN A 456 10.09 3.74 -14.23
CA GLN A 456 10.35 3.26 -15.59
C GLN A 456 10.24 1.74 -15.74
N ASP A 457 10.55 1.00 -14.67
CA ASP A 457 10.50 -0.47 -14.60
C ASP A 457 9.15 -1.00 -14.10
N ARG A 458 8.16 -0.11 -13.86
CA ARG A 458 6.82 -0.47 -13.37
C ARG A 458 6.14 -1.48 -14.28
N TYR A 459 5.51 -2.47 -13.67
CA TYR A 459 4.65 -3.40 -14.38
C TYR A 459 3.20 -2.89 -14.37
N SER A 460 2.64 -2.68 -15.54
CA SER A 460 1.26 -2.22 -15.73
C SER A 460 0.37 -3.23 -16.46
N GLY A 461 0.72 -4.49 -16.41
CA GLY A 461 -0.03 -5.59 -17.03
C GLY A 461 0.66 -6.22 -18.25
N PRO A 462 0.05 -7.21 -18.85
CA PRO A 462 -1.29 -7.76 -18.55
C PRO A 462 -1.37 -8.48 -17.21
N TRP A 463 -2.55 -8.43 -16.56
CA TRP A 463 -2.81 -9.02 -15.23
C TRP A 463 -3.50 -10.39 -15.28
N ASN A 464 -3.66 -10.99 -16.46
CA ASN A 464 -4.44 -12.21 -16.70
C ASN A 464 -3.60 -13.38 -17.23
N ARG A 465 -2.32 -13.44 -16.92
CA ARG A 465 -1.48 -14.57 -17.35
C ARG A 465 -1.88 -15.85 -16.62
N PRO A 466 -2.10 -16.97 -17.33
CA PRO A 466 -2.43 -18.24 -16.68
C PRO A 466 -1.30 -18.70 -15.76
N THR A 467 -1.60 -18.85 -14.49
CA THR A 467 -0.66 -19.28 -13.45
C THR A 467 -0.70 -20.79 -13.26
N ALA A 468 0.40 -21.40 -12.81
CA ALA A 468 0.47 -22.84 -12.54
C ALA A 468 -0.44 -23.23 -11.36
N GLY A 469 -0.49 -22.41 -10.30
CA GLY A 469 -1.41 -22.57 -9.18
C GLY A 469 -2.59 -21.60 -9.24
N THR A 470 -3.72 -21.94 -8.63
CA THR A 470 -4.86 -21.02 -8.43
C THR A 470 -4.58 -20.15 -7.21
N ILE A 471 -4.71 -18.85 -7.35
CA ILE A 471 -4.47 -17.86 -6.29
C ILE A 471 -5.74 -17.75 -5.41
N LEU A 472 -5.59 -17.89 -4.10
CA LEU A 472 -6.68 -17.68 -3.15
C LEU A 472 -6.66 -16.22 -2.68
N LEU A 473 -7.80 -15.54 -2.83
CA LEU A 473 -7.97 -14.14 -2.43
C LEU A 473 -8.86 -14.08 -1.19
N PHE A 474 -8.47 -13.28 -0.21
CA PHE A 474 -9.31 -12.90 0.92
C PHE A 474 -9.71 -11.44 0.79
N GLY A 475 -11.00 -11.14 1.04
CA GLY A 475 -11.50 -9.78 1.02
C GLY A 475 -12.51 -9.56 2.14
N ASN A 476 -12.26 -8.58 3.02
CA ASN A 476 -13.17 -8.17 4.07
C ASN A 476 -14.20 -7.18 3.53
N THR A 477 -15.49 -7.39 3.81
CA THR A 477 -16.58 -6.54 3.29
C THR A 477 -16.50 -5.10 3.78
N GLY A 478 -15.99 -4.86 4.99
CA GLY A 478 -15.79 -3.56 5.63
C GLY A 478 -14.33 -3.13 5.75
N ASP A 479 -13.48 -3.44 4.76
CA ASP A 479 -12.07 -3.02 4.75
C ASP A 479 -11.94 -1.51 4.42
N PRO A 480 -11.38 -0.69 5.33
CA PRO A 480 -11.21 0.75 5.11
C PRO A 480 -9.98 1.11 4.27
N ALA A 481 -9.02 0.20 4.11
CA ALA A 481 -7.72 0.46 3.48
C ALA A 481 -7.63 -0.10 2.06
N THR A 482 -8.13 -1.33 1.86
CA THR A 482 -8.22 -2.00 0.56
C THR A 482 -9.67 -2.40 0.31
N PRO A 483 -10.44 -1.57 -0.41
CA PRO A 483 -11.88 -1.78 -0.56
C PRO A 483 -12.22 -3.19 -1.04
N TYR A 484 -13.22 -3.84 -0.46
CA TYR A 484 -13.68 -5.18 -0.87
C TYR A 484 -13.87 -5.32 -2.38
N GLN A 485 -14.29 -4.23 -3.04
CA GLN A 485 -14.48 -4.20 -4.49
C GLN A 485 -13.18 -4.45 -5.27
N ASP A 486 -12.03 -4.13 -4.68
CA ASP A 486 -10.73 -4.42 -5.28
C ASP A 486 -10.41 -5.91 -5.24
N SER A 487 -10.80 -6.63 -4.18
CA SER A 487 -10.72 -8.11 -4.12
C SER A 487 -11.63 -8.75 -5.17
N VAL A 488 -12.84 -8.22 -5.35
CA VAL A 488 -13.77 -8.66 -6.40
C VAL A 488 -13.21 -8.39 -7.80
N ALA A 489 -12.61 -7.22 -8.03
CA ALA A 489 -11.99 -6.87 -9.30
C ALA A 489 -10.79 -7.79 -9.58
N LEU A 490 -9.87 -7.93 -8.63
CA LEU A 490 -8.68 -8.78 -8.76
C LEU A 490 -9.06 -10.24 -9.06
N SER A 491 -10.16 -10.75 -8.47
CA SER A 491 -10.64 -12.12 -8.75
C SER A 491 -11.08 -12.34 -10.19
N ARG A 492 -11.40 -11.26 -10.91
CA ARG A 492 -11.78 -11.29 -12.35
C ARG A 492 -10.61 -10.96 -13.27
N GLU A 493 -9.63 -10.22 -12.76
CA GLU A 493 -8.44 -9.82 -13.50
C GLU A 493 -7.43 -10.96 -13.59
N LEU A 494 -7.21 -11.71 -12.51
CA LEU A 494 -6.33 -12.87 -12.51
C LEU A 494 -6.96 -14.06 -13.22
N ALA A 495 -6.21 -14.72 -14.11
CA ALA A 495 -6.72 -15.86 -14.88
C ALA A 495 -7.17 -17.03 -14.00
N HIS A 496 -6.45 -17.30 -12.92
CA HIS A 496 -6.73 -18.40 -12.00
C HIS A 496 -6.80 -17.85 -10.57
N ALA A 497 -7.97 -17.40 -10.14
CA ALA A 497 -8.22 -16.90 -8.79
C ALA A 497 -9.49 -17.49 -8.18
N ARG A 498 -9.49 -17.60 -6.86
CA ARG A 498 -10.64 -17.96 -6.03
C ARG A 498 -10.80 -16.92 -4.93
N LEU A 499 -11.92 -16.19 -4.93
CA LEU A 499 -12.26 -15.27 -3.85
C LEU A 499 -12.98 -16.00 -2.73
N LEU A 500 -12.53 -15.79 -1.50
CA LEU A 500 -13.22 -16.04 -0.25
C LEU A 500 -13.56 -14.68 0.35
N THR A 501 -14.83 -14.46 0.66
CA THR A 501 -15.30 -13.25 1.30
C THR A 501 -15.27 -13.43 2.82
N ILE A 502 -14.73 -12.44 3.54
CA ILE A 502 -14.88 -12.34 4.98
C ILE A 502 -15.93 -11.26 5.25
N ASP A 503 -17.07 -11.68 5.80
CA ASP A 503 -18.13 -10.76 6.19
C ASP A 503 -17.76 -10.15 7.55
N GLY A 504 -17.20 -8.94 7.51
CA GLY A 504 -16.65 -8.28 8.67
C GLY A 504 -15.97 -6.96 8.35
N TYR A 505 -15.45 -6.33 9.40
CA TYR A 505 -14.80 -5.03 9.36
C TYR A 505 -13.28 -5.18 9.56
N GLY A 506 -12.57 -4.15 9.11
CA GLY A 506 -11.13 -4.03 9.31
C GLY A 506 -10.30 -4.56 8.14
N HIS A 507 -9.01 -4.33 8.23
CA HIS A 507 -8.04 -4.57 7.16
C HIS A 507 -7.32 -5.89 7.37
N THR A 508 -7.40 -6.81 6.42
CA THR A 508 -6.84 -8.17 6.41
C THR A 508 -7.41 -9.14 7.46
N GLU A 509 -7.30 -10.44 7.19
CA GLU A 509 -7.73 -11.50 8.10
C GLU A 509 -6.87 -11.56 9.37
N THR A 510 -5.56 -11.38 9.26
CA THR A 510 -4.64 -11.44 10.40
C THR A 510 -4.89 -10.34 11.44
N ASN A 511 -5.36 -9.16 11.03
CA ASN A 511 -5.76 -8.10 11.96
C ASN A 511 -7.19 -8.27 12.49
N ASN A 512 -8.04 -9.02 11.79
CA ASN A 512 -9.46 -9.24 12.12
C ASN A 512 -9.81 -10.72 11.90
N PRO A 513 -9.37 -11.60 12.79
CA PRO A 513 -9.39 -13.04 12.56
C PRO A 513 -10.77 -13.63 12.26
N SER A 514 -10.78 -14.59 11.33
CA SER A 514 -11.90 -15.45 11.00
C SER A 514 -11.45 -16.92 11.06
N ALA A 515 -11.91 -17.68 12.04
CA ALA A 515 -11.57 -19.09 12.17
C ALA A 515 -11.96 -19.90 10.91
N CYS A 516 -13.05 -19.51 10.25
CA CYS A 516 -13.48 -20.08 8.99
C CYS A 516 -12.48 -19.80 7.85
N ALA A 517 -12.05 -18.55 7.70
CA ALA A 517 -11.07 -18.16 6.67
C ALA A 517 -9.70 -18.81 6.93
N LEU A 518 -9.27 -18.84 8.19
CA LEU A 518 -8.04 -19.50 8.61
C LEU A 518 -8.04 -21.01 8.29
N ASP A 519 -9.15 -21.72 8.54
CA ASP A 519 -9.27 -23.14 8.19
C ASP A 519 -9.10 -23.37 6.67
N TYR A 520 -9.72 -22.53 5.84
CA TYR A 520 -9.50 -22.59 4.39
C TYR A 520 -8.08 -22.21 3.98
N ALA A 521 -7.45 -21.21 4.62
CA ALA A 521 -6.05 -20.87 4.38
C ALA A 521 -5.13 -22.07 4.66
N LEU A 522 -5.32 -22.74 5.81
CA LEU A 522 -4.54 -23.92 6.19
C LEU A 522 -4.73 -25.07 5.20
N ARG A 523 -5.98 -25.40 4.86
CA ARG A 523 -6.25 -26.46 3.87
C ARG A 523 -5.59 -26.16 2.53
N TYR A 524 -5.72 -24.92 2.07
CA TYR A 524 -5.14 -24.52 0.80
C TYR A 524 -3.60 -24.55 0.83
N LEU A 525 -2.95 -23.97 1.84
CA LEU A 525 -1.50 -23.97 1.94
C LEU A 525 -0.92 -25.38 2.16
N LEU A 526 -1.60 -26.24 2.91
CA LEU A 526 -1.09 -27.58 3.23
C LEU A 526 -1.38 -28.64 2.16
N SER A 527 -2.44 -28.49 1.37
CA SER A 527 -2.89 -29.51 0.43
C SER A 527 -3.36 -29.00 -0.94
N GLY A 528 -3.42 -27.69 -1.14
CA GLY A 528 -3.97 -27.08 -2.37
C GLY A 528 -5.50 -27.10 -2.43
N ALA A 529 -6.20 -27.49 -1.36
CA ALA A 529 -7.66 -27.57 -1.34
C ALA A 529 -8.28 -26.17 -1.26
N LEU A 530 -8.91 -25.74 -2.34
CA LEU A 530 -9.59 -24.45 -2.43
C LEU A 530 -10.97 -24.47 -1.75
N PRO A 531 -11.43 -23.32 -1.20
CA PRO A 531 -12.81 -23.17 -0.78
C PRO A 531 -13.77 -23.30 -1.98
N PRO A 532 -15.03 -23.73 -1.78
CA PRO A 532 -16.08 -23.62 -2.79
C PRO A 532 -16.19 -22.18 -3.35
N ALA A 533 -16.65 -22.05 -4.57
CA ALA A 533 -16.91 -20.72 -5.13
C ALA A 533 -18.04 -20.03 -4.34
N GLY A 534 -17.85 -18.74 -4.03
CA GLY A 534 -18.83 -17.96 -3.28
C GLY A 534 -18.81 -18.22 -1.76
N THR A 535 -17.74 -18.86 -1.23
CA THR A 535 -17.58 -19.02 0.23
C THR A 535 -17.57 -17.67 0.92
N VAL A 536 -18.39 -17.55 1.96
CA VAL A 536 -18.43 -16.39 2.87
C VAL A 536 -18.12 -16.90 4.29
N CYS A 537 -17.17 -16.30 4.95
CA CYS A 537 -16.75 -16.60 6.32
C CYS A 537 -17.10 -15.43 7.24
N PRO A 538 -17.67 -15.65 8.42
CA PRO A 538 -17.90 -14.59 9.39
C PRO A 538 -16.59 -14.18 10.07
N GLN A 539 -16.51 -12.91 10.49
CA GLN A 539 -15.49 -12.44 11.42
C GLN A 539 -15.73 -13.00 12.83
N ASN A 540 -14.64 -13.32 13.57
CA ASN A 540 -14.77 -13.88 14.93
C ASN A 540 -15.24 -12.84 15.97
N ALA A 541 -14.75 -11.62 15.86
CA ALA A 541 -14.97 -10.58 16.86
C ALA A 541 -16.11 -9.65 16.43
N THR A 542 -17.01 -9.35 17.36
CA THR A 542 -17.98 -8.25 17.19
C THR A 542 -17.33 -6.91 17.53
N PRO A 543 -17.61 -5.83 16.76
CA PRO A 543 -16.96 -4.54 16.94
C PRO A 543 -17.11 -3.93 18.34
N PHE A 544 -18.25 -4.09 18.99
CA PHE A 544 -18.53 -3.58 20.32
C PHE A 544 -19.23 -4.67 21.15
N PRO A 545 -18.48 -5.60 21.78
CA PRO A 545 -19.07 -6.71 22.54
C PRO A 545 -19.92 -6.17 23.71
N GLY A 546 -21.13 -6.69 23.87
CA GLY A 546 -22.14 -6.24 24.86
C GLY A 546 -23.25 -5.35 24.28
N GLY A 547 -23.25 -5.06 22.97
CA GLY A 547 -24.42 -4.63 22.23
C GLY A 547 -25.37 -5.83 22.09
N GLN A 548 -26.69 -5.64 22.26
CA GLN A 548 -27.65 -6.70 22.01
C GLN A 548 -27.45 -7.19 20.58
N ASP A 549 -27.24 -8.49 20.42
CA ASP A 549 -27.40 -9.18 19.14
C ASP A 549 -28.85 -8.96 18.72
N ALA A 550 -29.11 -7.92 17.92
CA ALA A 550 -30.37 -7.68 17.32
C ALA A 550 -30.49 -8.70 16.18
N ASP A 551 -31.26 -9.76 16.45
CA ASP A 551 -31.84 -10.68 15.49
C ASP A 551 -30.90 -11.28 14.43
N GLY A 552 -30.18 -12.34 14.83
CA GLY A 552 -29.76 -13.36 13.88
C GLY A 552 -30.99 -13.97 13.21
N PRO A 553 -30.98 -14.25 11.89
CA PRO A 553 -32.08 -14.91 11.24
C PRO A 553 -32.29 -16.27 11.91
N ALA A 554 -33.53 -16.50 12.40
CA ALA A 554 -34.00 -17.80 12.85
C ALA A 554 -33.82 -18.81 11.70
N ALA A 555 -33.36 -19.99 12.07
CA ALA A 555 -32.97 -21.20 11.33
C ALA A 555 -33.75 -21.48 10.02
#